data_adb8adcedce61c6131a3553683337362
#
_entry.id   adb8adcedce61c6131a3553683337362
#
_cell.length_a   1.000
_cell.length_b   1.000
_cell.length_c   1.000
_cell.angle_alpha   90.00
_cell.angle_beta   90.00
_cell.angle_gamma   90.00
#
_symmetry.space_group_name_H-M   'P 1'
#
loop_
_entity.id
_entity.type
_entity.pdbx_description
1 polymer ?
#
loop_
_entity_poly.entity_id
_entity_poly.type
_entity_poly.pdbx_seq_one_letter_code
_entity_poly.pdbx_strand_id
1 'polypeptide(L)' 'MCTDQFLSLAYKDQLQLISHSGKLKNSFIENGYQFSLYKVKDFYVELKRNIHELSFEKITALDYSDLPAQYK' A
#
# COMPACT_ATOMS: atom_id res chain seq x y z
N MET A 1 9.06 12.74 -2.52
CA MET A 1 8.54 11.73 -3.48
C MET A 1 7.02 11.82 -3.49
N CYS A 2 6.43 11.75 -4.68
CA CYS A 2 4.98 11.75 -4.82
C CYS A 2 4.47 10.38 -5.28
N THR A 3 3.15 10.24 -5.37
CA THR A 3 2.55 8.96 -5.76
C THR A 3 3.01 8.49 -7.13
N ASP A 4 3.14 9.40 -8.09
CA ASP A 4 3.56 9.03 -9.45
C ASP A 4 5.00 8.52 -9.47
N GLN A 5 5.87 9.14 -8.71
CA GLN A 5 7.27 8.68 -8.59
C GLN A 5 7.33 7.29 -7.96
N PHE A 6 6.52 7.07 -6.92
CA PHE A 6 6.47 5.77 -6.28
C PHE A 6 5.97 4.69 -7.25
N LEU A 7 4.90 4.98 -7.99
CA LEU A 7 4.32 4.01 -8.92
C LEU A 7 5.22 3.69 -10.09
N SER A 8 6.18 4.56 -10.40
CA SER A 8 7.15 4.31 -11.46
C SER A 8 8.31 3.41 -11.03
N LEU A 9 8.44 3.14 -9.73
CA LEU A 9 9.48 2.25 -9.23
C LEU A 9 9.17 0.80 -9.57
N ALA A 10 10.22 -0.02 -9.69
CA ALA A 10 10.04 -1.45 -9.81
C ALA A 10 9.40 -2.02 -8.55
N TYR A 11 8.70 -3.12 -8.68
CA TYR A 11 8.01 -3.79 -7.56
C TYR A 11 8.93 -3.97 -6.35
N LYS A 12 10.13 -4.46 -6.59
CA LYS A 12 11.13 -4.69 -5.54
C LYS A 12 11.45 -3.39 -4.80
N ASP A 13 11.63 -2.30 -5.53
CA ASP A 13 11.97 -1.01 -4.94
C ASP A 13 10.80 -0.42 -4.17
N GLN A 14 9.57 -0.63 -4.64
CA GLN A 14 8.38 -0.21 -3.93
C GLN A 14 8.29 -0.90 -2.57
N LEU A 15 8.48 -2.21 -2.54
CA LEU A 15 8.44 -2.96 -1.28
C LEU A 15 9.55 -2.56 -0.34
N GLN A 16 10.74 -2.28 -0.86
CA GLN A 16 11.86 -1.85 -0.06
C GLN A 16 11.58 -0.49 0.60
N LEU A 17 11.01 0.45 -0.15
CA LEU A 17 10.66 1.76 0.38
C LEU A 17 9.62 1.65 1.49
N ILE A 18 8.60 0.82 1.30
CA ILE A 18 7.57 0.59 2.32
C ILE A 18 8.20 0.00 3.58
N SER A 19 9.11 -0.95 3.42
CA SER A 19 9.80 -1.59 4.53
C SER A 19 10.64 -0.61 5.34
N HIS A 20 11.31 0.34 4.66
CA HIS A 20 12.20 1.31 5.32
C HIS A 20 11.46 2.51 5.88
N SER A 21 10.47 3.02 5.16
CA SER A 21 9.86 4.31 5.47
C SER A 21 8.37 4.22 5.77
N GLY A 22 7.73 3.09 5.51
CA GLY A 22 6.30 2.94 5.68
C GLY A 22 5.92 2.62 7.11
N LYS A 23 4.76 3.14 7.53
CA LYS A 23 4.16 2.82 8.81
C LYS A 23 2.78 2.22 8.56
N LEU A 24 2.56 1.02 9.11
CA LEU A 24 1.26 0.37 8.98
C LEU A 24 0.19 1.17 9.71
N LYS A 25 -0.84 1.57 9.00
CA LYS A 25 -1.94 2.36 9.56
C LYS A 25 -3.20 1.54 9.73
N ASN A 26 -3.45 0.59 8.85
CA ASN A 26 -4.65 -0.23 8.92
C ASN A 26 -4.41 -1.53 8.16
N SER A 27 -5.12 -2.58 8.56
CA SER A 27 -5.07 -3.86 7.87
C SER A 27 -6.36 -4.60 8.14
N PHE A 28 -6.93 -5.20 7.10
CA PHE A 28 -8.14 -6.01 7.25
C PHE A 28 -8.19 -7.07 6.16
N ILE A 29 -9.04 -8.07 6.37
CA ILE A 29 -9.24 -9.17 5.42
C ILE A 29 -10.69 -9.11 4.96
N GLU A 30 -10.89 -9.16 3.65
CA GLU A 30 -12.22 -9.14 3.06
C GLU A 30 -12.22 -9.98 1.78
N ASN A 31 -13.18 -10.88 1.66
CA ASN A 31 -13.38 -11.73 0.47
C ASN A 31 -12.13 -12.51 0.05
N GLY A 32 -11.35 -12.97 1.03
CA GLY A 32 -10.15 -13.75 0.74
C GLY A 32 -8.92 -12.93 0.39
N TYR A 33 -9.00 -11.60 0.52
CA TYR A 33 -7.87 -10.71 0.29
C TYR A 33 -7.52 -9.97 1.55
N GLN A 34 -6.23 -9.76 1.76
CA GLN A 34 -5.74 -8.90 2.82
C GLN A 34 -5.39 -7.54 2.24
N PHE A 35 -5.94 -6.50 2.84
CA PHE A 35 -5.65 -5.11 2.49
C PHE A 35 -4.84 -4.50 3.62
N SER A 36 -3.73 -3.87 3.28
CA SER A 36 -2.87 -3.20 4.26
C SER A 36 -2.61 -1.78 3.79
N LEU A 37 -2.81 -0.82 4.68
CA LEU A 37 -2.55 0.58 4.37
C LEU A 37 -1.32 1.04 5.12
N TYR A 38 -0.34 1.56 4.39
CA TYR A 38 0.88 2.13 4.95
C TYR A 38 0.94 3.60 4.64
N LYS A 39 1.43 4.39 5.59
CA LYS A 39 1.81 5.76 5.31
C LYS A 39 3.28 5.78 4.96
N VAL A 40 3.61 6.34 3.79
CA VAL A 40 4.98 6.44 3.28
C VAL A 40 5.25 7.92 3.00
N LYS A 41 6.03 8.57 3.86
CA LYS A 41 6.32 10.00 3.72
C LYS A 41 5.03 10.83 3.67
N ASP A 42 4.69 11.42 2.52
CA ASP A 42 3.55 12.33 2.38
C ASP A 42 2.32 11.66 1.76
N PHE A 43 2.38 10.37 1.47
CA PHE A 43 1.28 9.69 0.80
C PHE A 43 1.05 8.31 1.45
N TYR A 44 0.02 7.62 0.96
CA TYR A 44 -0.37 6.31 1.47
C TYR A 44 -0.23 5.27 0.39
N VAL A 45 0.07 4.03 0.80
CA VAL A 45 0.17 2.89 -0.11
C VAL A 45 -0.73 1.79 0.41
N GLU A 46 -1.62 1.31 -0.46
CA GLU A 46 -2.47 0.16 -0.16
C GLU A 46 -1.88 -1.06 -0.85
N LEU A 47 -1.69 -2.13 -0.08
CA LEU A 47 -1.23 -3.42 -0.59
C LEU A 47 -2.39 -4.40 -0.53
N LYS A 48 -2.69 -5.03 -1.67
CA LYS A 48 -3.71 -6.06 -1.77
C LYS A 48 -3.04 -7.40 -2.04
N ARG A 49 -3.35 -8.39 -1.24
CA ARG A 49 -2.76 -9.73 -1.35
C ARG A 49 -3.83 -10.79 -1.15
N ASN A 50 -3.84 -11.82 -2.01
CA ASN A 50 -4.63 -13.01 -1.76
C ASN A 50 -4.03 -13.71 -0.53
N ILE A 51 -4.87 -14.09 0.44
CA ILE A 51 -4.39 -14.66 1.71
C ILE A 51 -3.63 -15.97 1.53
N HIS A 52 -3.80 -16.64 0.39
CA HIS A 52 -3.11 -17.89 0.07
C HIS A 52 -1.81 -17.70 -0.71
N GLU A 53 -1.44 -16.45 -1.03
CA GLU A 53 -0.25 -16.16 -1.82
C GLU A 53 0.72 -15.27 -1.04
N LEU A 54 2.01 -15.38 -1.36
CA LEU A 54 3.04 -14.60 -0.68
C LEU A 54 3.28 -13.24 -1.34
N SER A 55 3.00 -13.12 -2.63
CA SER A 55 3.22 -11.85 -3.34
C SER A 55 1.95 -10.99 -3.34
N PHE A 56 2.16 -9.67 -3.44
CA PHE A 56 1.05 -8.75 -3.51
C PHE A 56 0.47 -8.71 -4.92
N GLU A 57 -0.86 -8.75 -4.99
CA GLU A 57 -1.56 -8.70 -6.27
C GLU A 57 -1.61 -7.30 -6.83
N LYS A 58 -1.73 -6.30 -5.96
CA LYS A 58 -1.85 -4.91 -6.38
C LYS A 58 -1.23 -3.97 -5.36
N ILE A 59 -0.53 -2.96 -5.85
CA ILE A 59 0.02 -1.89 -5.04
C ILE A 59 -0.57 -0.59 -5.57
N THR A 60 -1.23 0.19 -4.71
CA THR A 60 -1.88 1.43 -5.08
C THR A 60 -1.34 2.56 -4.21
N ALA A 61 -0.95 3.67 -4.83
CA ALA A 61 -0.50 4.86 -4.10
C ALA A 61 -1.61 5.90 -4.09
N LEU A 62 -1.88 6.49 -2.93
CA LEU A 62 -3.01 7.38 -2.72
C LEU A 62 -2.59 8.58 -1.87
N ASP A 63 -3.14 9.76 -2.19
CA ASP A 63 -3.07 10.89 -1.29
C ASP A 63 -4.16 10.74 -0.22
N TYR A 64 -4.02 11.46 0.89
CA TYR A 64 -5.00 11.35 1.98
C TYR A 64 -6.43 11.64 1.50
N SER A 65 -6.59 12.61 0.62
CA SER A 65 -7.91 13.00 0.09
C SER A 65 -8.57 11.90 -0.73
N ASP A 66 -7.78 10.98 -1.26
CA ASP A 66 -8.28 9.89 -2.12
C ASP A 66 -8.52 8.60 -1.34
N LEU A 67 -8.26 8.58 -0.04
CA LEU A 67 -8.45 7.38 0.77
C LEU A 67 -9.93 6.99 0.83
N PRO A 68 -10.25 5.69 0.66
CA PRO A 68 -11.60 5.21 0.91
C PRO A 68 -12.05 5.51 2.33
N ALA A 69 -13.36 5.66 2.51
CA ALA A 69 -13.94 5.99 3.82
C ALA A 69 -13.53 4.99 4.91
N GLN A 70 -13.32 3.73 4.54
CA GLN A 70 -12.94 2.68 5.49
C GLN A 70 -11.57 2.91 6.13
N TYR A 71 -10.75 3.78 5.53
CA TYR A 71 -9.43 4.11 6.06
C TYR A 71 -9.38 5.46 6.80
N LYS A 72 -10.46 6.22 6.74
CA LYS A 72 -10.47 7.56 7.36
C LYS A 72 -11.00 7.54 8.79
#